data_989a40fa0406a820b243f872c077153b
#
_entry.id   989a40fa0406a820b243f872c077153b
#
_cell.length_a   1.000
_cell.length_b   1.000
_cell.length_c   1.000
_cell.angle_alpha   90.00
_cell.angle_beta   90.00
_cell.angle_gamma   90.00
#
_symmetry.space_group_name_H-M   'P 1'
#
loop_
_entity.id
_entity.type
_entity.pdbx_description
1 polymer ?
#
loop_
_entity_poly.entity_id
_entity_poly.type
_entity_poly.pdbx_seq_one_letter_code
_entity_poly.pdbx_strand_id
1 'polypeptide(L)'
;MFENLTERLSKTFRNVAGRGKLSEENMKETLREVKNALLEADVALEVVNQFLVEVKEAVLGMEVSKSLTPAQMLVKIINDKLVTLMGESCAELNLHAAPPAVVLMAGLQGSGKTTTTAKLAKFLIERQKKSVLLASADVYRPAAIEQLRVLAKEVGADFFENGDIHAPVEIAKAALQSAKKQFADVLIIDTAGRLHIDEGMMSEIQTIHQSINPVETLFVVDGMTGQDAANTAKAFNDALPLTGVIVTKLDGDARGGAILSIRQITGGKPIKFVGMGEKTDALEPFYPDRIASRILGMGDILSLVEDLERNVDKQEADRLAKKLSKGKEFDLEDFRSQLVQMKNMGGMAGLMDKLPGMGAIPAEMKSKANDKVVEQMLAIICSMTPKERRRPLLIQGSRKRRI
;
A
#
# COMPACT_ATOMS: atom_id res chain seq x y z
N MET A 1 0.48 3.95 9.97
CA MET A 1 1.72 3.55 9.28
C MET A 1 2.84 4.50 9.68
N PHE A 2 3.97 3.99 10.14
CA PHE A 2 5.17 4.77 10.54
C PHE A 2 4.99 5.80 11.67
N GLU A 3 3.90 5.81 12.43
CA GLU A 3 3.59 6.88 13.40
C GLU A 3 4.73 7.11 14.40
N ASN A 4 5.25 6.05 15.02
CA ASN A 4 6.38 6.14 15.96
C ASN A 4 7.64 6.69 15.30
N LEU A 5 7.99 6.20 14.10
CA LEU A 5 9.17 6.65 13.36
C LEU A 5 9.00 8.12 12.92
N THR A 6 7.83 8.47 12.39
CA THR A 6 7.49 9.82 11.96
C THR A 6 7.53 10.81 13.12
N GLU A 7 6.94 10.48 14.27
CA GLU A 7 6.92 11.34 15.45
C GLU A 7 8.35 11.64 15.95
N ARG A 8 9.19 10.60 16.06
CA ARG A 8 10.58 10.73 16.50
C ARG A 8 11.41 11.55 15.54
N LEU A 9 11.37 11.24 14.24
CA LEU A 9 12.12 11.99 13.23
C LEU A 9 11.64 13.45 13.15
N SER A 10 10.32 13.70 13.20
CA SER A 10 9.78 15.05 13.22
C SER A 10 10.21 15.84 14.46
N LYS A 11 10.31 15.20 15.63
CA LYS A 11 10.82 15.82 16.88
C LYS A 11 12.29 16.17 16.74
N THR A 12 13.10 15.24 16.24
CA THR A 12 14.54 15.44 15.99
C THR A 12 14.75 16.61 15.05
N PHE A 13 14.03 16.70 13.94
CA PHE A 13 14.18 17.79 12.97
C PHE A 13 13.70 19.15 13.51
N ARG A 14 12.63 19.18 14.31
CA ARG A 14 12.21 20.43 15.00
C ARG A 14 13.27 20.95 15.96
N ASN A 15 13.92 20.05 16.69
CA ASN A 15 15.02 20.43 17.59
C ASN A 15 16.20 21.03 16.83
N VAL A 16 16.55 20.49 15.67
CA VAL A 16 17.61 21.02 14.81
C VAL A 16 17.22 22.39 14.22
N ALA A 17 15.97 22.53 13.75
CA ALA A 17 15.47 23.78 13.18
C ALA A 17 15.51 24.95 14.19
N GLY A 18 15.32 24.67 15.49
CA GLY A 18 15.36 25.68 16.56
C GLY A 18 16.77 26.14 16.93
N ARG A 19 17.84 25.43 16.53
CA ARG A 19 19.23 25.72 16.95
C ARG A 19 20.03 26.65 16.01
N GLY A 20 19.48 27.11 14.90
CA GLY A 20 19.99 28.19 14.03
C GLY A 20 21.29 27.94 13.26
N LYS A 21 22.21 27.10 13.75
CA LYS A 21 23.47 26.70 13.09
C LYS A 21 23.71 25.21 13.29
N LEU A 22 24.02 24.48 12.23
CA LEU A 22 24.51 23.10 12.29
C LEU A 22 26.02 23.14 12.65
N SER A 23 26.31 22.90 13.94
CA SER A 23 27.68 22.56 14.37
C SER A 23 27.93 21.07 14.15
N GLU A 24 29.21 20.68 14.08
CA GLU A 24 29.57 19.24 13.95
C GLU A 24 29.03 18.41 15.12
N GLU A 25 28.92 19.00 16.30
CA GLU A 25 28.38 18.35 17.49
C GLU A 25 26.88 18.15 17.42
N ASN A 26 26.11 19.17 16.97
CA ASN A 26 24.67 19.07 16.74
C ASN A 26 24.34 18.04 15.67
N MET A 27 25.18 17.94 14.64
CA MET A 27 25.01 16.93 13.58
C MET A 27 25.21 15.50 14.11
N LYS A 28 26.24 15.28 14.93
CA LYS A 28 26.49 13.97 15.58
C LYS A 28 25.33 13.56 16.47
N GLU A 29 24.79 14.50 17.26
CA GLU A 29 23.60 14.25 18.10
C GLU A 29 22.38 13.88 17.24
N THR A 30 22.11 14.66 16.19
CA THR A 30 20.98 14.41 15.28
C THR A 30 21.09 13.05 14.59
N LEU A 31 22.26 12.70 14.05
CA LEU A 31 22.49 11.40 13.43
C LEU A 31 22.32 10.24 14.41
N ARG A 32 22.69 10.45 15.69
CA ARG A 32 22.44 9.48 16.76
C ARG A 32 20.95 9.29 17.04
N GLU A 33 20.16 10.38 17.07
CA GLU A 33 18.71 10.31 17.23
C GLU A 33 18.05 9.61 16.04
N VAL A 34 18.46 9.92 14.80
CA VAL A 34 18.02 9.24 13.58
C VAL A 34 18.36 7.75 13.64
N LYS A 35 19.58 7.38 14.06
CA LYS A 35 19.97 5.99 14.27
C LYS A 35 19.01 5.27 15.23
N ASN A 36 18.75 5.87 16.36
CA ASN A 36 17.86 5.27 17.37
C ASN A 36 16.44 5.11 16.85
N ALA A 37 15.91 6.12 16.14
CA ALA A 37 14.58 6.06 15.54
C ALA A 37 14.45 4.91 14.51
N LEU A 38 15.45 4.73 13.65
CA LEU A 38 15.46 3.64 12.66
C LEU A 38 15.59 2.25 13.31
N LEU A 39 16.42 2.11 14.35
CA LEU A 39 16.57 0.85 15.10
C LEU A 39 15.27 0.48 15.84
N GLU A 40 14.60 1.45 16.46
CA GLU A 40 13.32 1.22 17.13
C GLU A 40 12.19 0.92 16.14
N ALA A 41 12.33 1.37 14.89
CA ALA A 41 11.45 0.98 13.79
C ALA A 41 11.79 -0.43 13.24
N ASP A 42 12.67 -1.19 13.86
CA ASP A 42 13.13 -2.52 13.44
C ASP A 42 13.83 -2.54 12.06
N VAL A 43 14.52 -1.46 11.69
CA VAL A 43 15.41 -1.45 10.51
C VAL A 43 16.66 -2.26 10.81
N ALA A 44 17.10 -3.09 9.87
CA ALA A 44 18.31 -3.92 10.04
C ALA A 44 19.55 -3.06 10.33
N LEU A 45 20.35 -3.46 11.32
CA LEU A 45 21.51 -2.69 11.81
C LEU A 45 22.52 -2.35 10.70
N GLU A 46 22.75 -3.27 9.77
CA GLU A 46 23.66 -3.07 8.64
C GLU A 46 23.15 -1.95 7.73
N VAL A 47 21.85 -1.94 7.45
CA VAL A 47 21.17 -0.92 6.63
C VAL A 47 21.24 0.44 7.32
N VAL A 48 20.97 0.50 8.64
CA VAL A 48 21.06 1.73 9.42
C VAL A 48 22.48 2.32 9.39
N ASN A 49 23.49 1.48 9.60
CA ASN A 49 24.88 1.94 9.60
C ASN A 49 25.30 2.47 8.23
N GLN A 50 24.98 1.77 7.14
CA GLN A 50 25.26 2.22 5.79
C GLN A 50 24.56 3.55 5.49
N PHE A 51 23.26 3.65 5.79
CA PHE A 51 22.45 4.85 5.60
C PHE A 51 23.08 6.06 6.30
N LEU A 52 23.54 5.90 7.56
CA LEU A 52 24.17 6.99 8.31
C LEU A 52 25.51 7.43 7.71
N VAL A 53 26.30 6.49 7.17
CA VAL A 53 27.54 6.81 6.45
C VAL A 53 27.23 7.66 5.23
N GLU A 54 26.27 7.22 4.40
CA GLU A 54 25.86 7.94 3.19
C GLU A 54 25.28 9.33 3.48
N VAL A 55 24.46 9.46 4.54
CA VAL A 55 23.95 10.78 4.99
C VAL A 55 25.10 11.68 5.42
N LYS A 56 26.04 11.16 6.22
CA LYS A 56 27.20 11.93 6.70
C LYS A 56 28.09 12.42 5.55
N GLU A 57 28.37 11.56 4.58
CA GLU A 57 29.14 11.91 3.39
C GLU A 57 28.43 12.98 2.55
N ALA A 58 27.11 12.85 2.37
CA ALA A 58 26.32 13.81 1.63
C ALA A 58 26.30 15.19 2.32
N VAL A 59 26.22 15.23 3.64
CA VAL A 59 26.27 16.48 4.42
C VAL A 59 27.66 17.15 4.33
N LEU A 60 28.73 16.36 4.40
CA LEU A 60 30.11 16.87 4.30
C LEU A 60 30.47 17.38 2.89
N GLY A 61 29.87 16.79 1.85
CA GLY A 61 30.10 17.18 0.45
C GLY A 61 29.25 18.36 -0.04
N MET A 62 28.37 18.90 0.79
CA MET A 62 27.48 19.99 0.36
C MET A 62 28.10 21.37 0.51
N GLU A 63 28.09 22.13 -0.58
CA GLU A 63 28.24 23.60 -0.51
C GLU A 63 26.97 24.21 0.10
N VAL A 64 27.17 25.12 1.09
CA VAL A 64 26.03 25.79 1.76
C VAL A 64 25.25 26.62 0.77
N SER A 65 24.08 26.11 0.36
CA SER A 65 23.14 26.87 -0.47
C SER A 65 22.62 28.08 0.28
N LYS A 66 22.67 29.26 -0.34
CA LYS A 66 22.18 30.53 0.27
C LYS A 66 20.66 30.54 0.47
N SER A 67 19.92 29.58 -0.06
CA SER A 67 18.44 29.56 -0.08
C SER A 67 17.76 28.66 0.95
N LEU A 68 18.50 27.71 1.58
CA LEU A 68 17.93 26.76 2.54
C LEU A 68 18.63 26.89 3.90
N THR A 69 17.87 26.74 4.98
CA THR A 69 18.46 26.62 6.31
C THR A 69 19.20 25.27 6.43
N PRO A 70 20.24 25.18 7.27
CA PRO A 70 20.96 23.93 7.50
C PRO A 70 20.07 22.76 7.92
N ALA A 71 18.99 23.03 8.69
CA ALA A 71 18.00 22.03 9.07
C ALA A 71 17.21 21.51 7.88
N GLN A 72 16.76 22.42 6.99
CA GLN A 72 16.05 22.03 5.76
C GLN A 72 16.94 21.21 4.83
N MET A 73 18.22 21.55 4.74
CA MET A 73 19.20 20.80 3.95
C MET A 73 19.36 19.38 4.50
N LEU A 74 19.48 19.21 5.82
CA LEU A 74 19.60 17.89 6.44
C LEU A 74 18.35 17.04 6.20
N VAL A 75 17.15 17.61 6.37
CA VAL A 75 15.88 16.92 6.08
C VAL A 75 15.80 16.47 4.61
N LYS A 76 16.23 17.34 3.68
CA LYS A 76 16.28 17.00 2.26
C LYS A 76 17.24 15.84 1.99
N ILE A 77 18.47 15.88 2.54
CA ILE A 77 19.45 14.79 2.37
C ILE A 77 18.87 13.46 2.90
N ILE A 78 18.27 13.49 4.09
CA ILE A 78 17.67 12.29 4.68
C ILE A 78 16.54 11.77 3.81
N ASN A 79 15.68 12.65 3.28
CA ASN A 79 14.63 12.27 2.34
C ASN A 79 15.20 11.60 1.08
N ASP A 80 16.16 12.25 0.44
CA ASP A 80 16.75 11.74 -0.79
C ASP A 80 17.44 10.39 -0.56
N LYS A 81 18.13 10.22 0.59
CA LYS A 81 18.75 8.94 0.96
C LYS A 81 17.74 7.87 1.32
N LEU A 82 16.60 8.20 1.96
CA LEU A 82 15.52 7.25 2.17
C LEU A 82 14.90 6.79 0.84
N VAL A 83 14.68 7.71 -0.10
CA VAL A 83 14.18 7.37 -1.45
C VAL A 83 15.15 6.43 -2.16
N THR A 84 16.46 6.74 -2.17
CA THR A 84 17.49 5.88 -2.78
C THR A 84 17.53 4.50 -2.13
N LEU A 85 17.45 4.44 -0.79
CA LEU A 85 17.42 3.19 -0.03
C LEU A 85 16.23 2.29 -0.45
N MET A 86 15.06 2.89 -0.68
CA MET A 86 13.84 2.18 -1.06
C MET A 86 13.73 1.89 -2.56
N GLY A 87 14.50 2.57 -3.45
CA GLY A 87 14.54 2.20 -4.88
C GLY A 87 14.31 3.31 -5.89
N GLU A 88 14.36 4.58 -5.49
CA GLU A 88 14.29 5.79 -6.35
C GLU A 88 12.97 5.98 -7.11
N SER A 89 12.41 4.93 -7.70
CA SER A 89 11.18 5.01 -8.48
C SER A 89 10.28 3.79 -8.27
N CYS A 90 9.01 3.94 -8.62
CA CYS A 90 8.06 2.83 -8.64
C CYS A 90 8.48 1.79 -9.67
N ALA A 91 8.60 0.52 -9.24
CA ALA A 91 8.89 -0.60 -10.11
C ALA A 91 7.60 -1.28 -10.56
N GLU A 92 7.28 -1.16 -11.84
CA GLU A 92 6.09 -1.79 -12.42
C GLU A 92 6.25 -3.31 -12.57
N LEU A 93 5.12 -4.02 -12.72
CA LEU A 93 5.12 -5.42 -13.11
C LEU A 93 5.61 -5.56 -14.55
N ASN A 94 6.53 -6.49 -14.77
CA ASN A 94 6.94 -6.86 -16.10
C ASN A 94 6.01 -7.95 -16.65
N LEU A 95 5.00 -7.56 -17.39
CA LEU A 95 4.08 -8.47 -18.07
C LEU A 95 4.37 -8.59 -19.58
N HIS A 96 5.57 -8.17 -20.03
CA HIS A 96 6.01 -8.24 -21.41
C HIS A 96 6.43 -9.68 -21.78
N ALA A 97 5.43 -10.53 -21.99
CA ALA A 97 5.61 -11.89 -22.47
C ALA A 97 4.46 -12.29 -23.40
N ALA A 98 4.64 -13.37 -24.15
CA ALA A 98 3.51 -13.96 -24.89
C ALA A 98 2.45 -14.45 -23.87
N PRO A 99 1.18 -14.08 -24.06
CA PRO A 99 0.12 -14.47 -23.12
C PRO A 99 -0.01 -16.01 -22.97
N PRO A 100 -0.28 -16.47 -21.76
CA PRO A 100 -0.42 -15.72 -20.52
C PRO A 100 0.93 -15.34 -19.90
N ALA A 101 1.04 -14.09 -19.42
CA ALA A 101 2.14 -13.71 -18.54
C ALA A 101 1.95 -14.41 -17.18
N VAL A 102 2.92 -15.22 -16.77
CA VAL A 102 2.82 -16.02 -15.55
C VAL A 102 3.45 -15.29 -14.36
N VAL A 103 2.68 -15.11 -13.30
CA VAL A 103 3.10 -14.51 -12.03
C VAL A 103 3.04 -15.58 -10.94
N LEU A 104 4.15 -15.82 -10.27
CA LEU A 104 4.26 -16.76 -9.16
C LEU A 104 4.30 -15.98 -7.84
N MET A 105 3.40 -16.32 -6.90
CA MET A 105 3.35 -15.74 -5.57
C MET A 105 4.02 -16.64 -4.57
N ALA A 106 5.07 -16.18 -3.89
CA ALA A 106 5.85 -16.94 -2.90
C ALA A 106 5.86 -16.21 -1.54
N GLY A 107 6.07 -16.95 -0.45
CA GLY A 107 6.17 -16.37 0.90
C GLY A 107 5.69 -17.31 2.00
N LEU A 108 5.86 -16.91 3.26
CA LEU A 108 5.47 -17.71 4.42
C LEU A 108 3.96 -17.74 4.66
N GLN A 109 3.51 -18.67 5.49
CA GLN A 109 2.13 -18.71 5.96
C GLN A 109 1.79 -17.44 6.74
N GLY A 110 0.59 -16.90 6.51
CA GLY A 110 0.14 -15.69 7.18
C GLY A 110 0.68 -14.39 6.59
N SER A 111 1.60 -14.42 5.60
CA SER A 111 2.11 -13.21 4.93
C SER A 111 1.08 -12.50 4.03
N GLY A 112 -0.10 -13.09 3.83
CA GLY A 112 -1.15 -12.49 3.01
C GLY A 112 -1.09 -12.83 1.53
N LYS A 113 -0.40 -13.90 1.10
CA LYS A 113 -0.29 -14.31 -0.31
C LYS A 113 -1.63 -14.43 -1.02
N THR A 114 -2.52 -15.27 -0.51
CA THR A 114 -3.83 -15.57 -1.12
C THR A 114 -4.67 -14.31 -1.31
N THR A 115 -4.73 -13.44 -0.28
CA THR A 115 -5.44 -12.17 -0.38
C THR A 115 -4.76 -11.22 -1.35
N THR A 116 -3.42 -11.17 -1.35
CA THR A 116 -2.63 -10.33 -2.27
C THR A 116 -2.78 -10.79 -3.71
N THR A 117 -2.88 -12.11 -3.95
CA THR A 117 -3.16 -12.69 -5.27
C THR A 117 -4.47 -12.13 -5.85
N ALA A 118 -5.54 -12.12 -5.06
CA ALA A 118 -6.82 -11.54 -5.49
C ALA A 118 -6.77 -10.01 -5.68
N LYS A 119 -6.07 -9.29 -4.79
CA LYS A 119 -5.88 -7.84 -4.91
C LYS A 119 -5.10 -7.47 -6.17
N LEU A 120 -4.05 -8.25 -6.48
CA LEU A 120 -3.26 -8.06 -7.68
C LEU A 120 -4.09 -8.33 -8.95
N ALA A 121 -4.92 -9.38 -8.93
CA ALA A 121 -5.86 -9.64 -10.02
C ALA A 121 -6.82 -8.46 -10.23
N LYS A 122 -7.43 -7.95 -9.15
CA LYS A 122 -8.29 -6.75 -9.22
C LYS A 122 -7.57 -5.56 -9.82
N PHE A 123 -6.34 -5.29 -9.36
CA PHE A 123 -5.51 -4.21 -9.89
C PHE A 123 -5.28 -4.34 -11.40
N LEU A 124 -4.98 -5.55 -11.89
CA LEU A 124 -4.75 -5.82 -13.30
C LEU A 124 -6.02 -5.69 -14.14
N ILE A 125 -7.15 -6.19 -13.63
CA ILE A 125 -8.45 -6.12 -14.31
C ILE A 125 -8.93 -4.67 -14.40
N GLU A 126 -8.96 -3.96 -13.26
CA GLU A 126 -9.55 -2.63 -13.21
C GLU A 126 -8.67 -1.56 -13.86
N ARG A 127 -7.34 -1.61 -13.62
CA ARG A 127 -6.43 -0.56 -14.09
C ARG A 127 -5.76 -0.87 -15.42
N GLN A 128 -5.41 -2.13 -15.67
CA GLN A 128 -4.70 -2.50 -16.89
C GLN A 128 -5.59 -3.21 -17.92
N LYS A 129 -6.88 -3.44 -17.56
CA LYS A 129 -7.89 -4.09 -18.44
C LYS A 129 -7.45 -5.47 -18.95
N LYS A 130 -6.75 -6.22 -18.08
CA LYS A 130 -6.26 -7.56 -18.39
C LYS A 130 -7.26 -8.63 -17.97
N SER A 131 -7.37 -9.70 -18.77
CA SER A 131 -8.04 -10.94 -18.35
C SER A 131 -7.09 -11.75 -17.46
N VAL A 132 -7.55 -12.17 -16.28
CA VAL A 132 -6.71 -12.81 -15.26
C VAL A 132 -7.31 -14.15 -14.86
N LEU A 133 -6.50 -15.21 -14.94
CA LEU A 133 -6.80 -16.51 -14.36
C LEU A 133 -6.02 -16.69 -13.06
N LEU A 134 -6.71 -17.07 -11.98
CA LEU A 134 -6.12 -17.41 -10.70
C LEU A 134 -6.05 -18.92 -10.53
N ALA A 135 -4.96 -19.41 -9.95
CA ALA A 135 -4.80 -20.82 -9.58
C ALA A 135 -4.19 -20.92 -8.19
N SER A 136 -4.63 -21.91 -7.40
CA SER A 136 -4.03 -22.23 -6.10
C SER A 136 -3.28 -23.54 -6.18
N ALA A 137 -1.97 -23.48 -5.91
CA ALA A 137 -1.12 -24.66 -5.71
C ALA A 137 -0.97 -25.02 -4.21
N ASP A 138 -1.72 -24.38 -3.29
CA ASP A 138 -1.74 -24.69 -1.86
C ASP A 138 -2.65 -25.89 -1.56
N VAL A 139 -2.20 -27.08 -1.90
CA VAL A 139 -2.95 -28.34 -1.67
C VAL A 139 -3.03 -28.72 -0.21
N TYR A 140 -2.21 -28.13 0.65
CA TYR A 140 -2.15 -28.47 2.09
C TYR A 140 -3.26 -27.80 2.89
N ARG A 141 -3.90 -26.76 2.32
CA ARG A 141 -4.96 -25.98 2.98
C ARG A 141 -6.19 -25.84 2.08
N PRO A 142 -7.11 -26.80 2.10
CA PRO A 142 -8.33 -26.72 1.29
C PRO A 142 -9.12 -25.43 1.47
N ALA A 143 -9.14 -24.89 2.69
CA ALA A 143 -9.77 -23.62 2.99
C ALA A 143 -9.15 -22.42 2.24
N ALA A 144 -7.83 -22.44 1.95
CA ALA A 144 -7.16 -21.40 1.19
C ALA A 144 -7.57 -21.43 -0.30
N ILE A 145 -7.76 -22.63 -0.87
CA ILE A 145 -8.26 -22.81 -2.24
C ILE A 145 -9.67 -22.20 -2.36
N GLU A 146 -10.56 -22.56 -1.43
CA GLU A 146 -11.91 -22.02 -1.40
C GLU A 146 -11.93 -20.49 -1.18
N GLN A 147 -11.08 -19.99 -0.29
CA GLN A 147 -10.91 -18.56 -0.08
C GLN A 147 -10.51 -17.85 -1.38
N LEU A 148 -9.52 -18.37 -2.12
CA LEU A 148 -9.08 -17.78 -3.38
C LEU A 148 -10.19 -17.84 -4.44
N ARG A 149 -10.97 -18.92 -4.49
CA ARG A 149 -12.12 -19.05 -5.38
C ARG A 149 -13.18 -17.98 -5.13
N VAL A 150 -13.54 -17.76 -3.85
CA VAL A 150 -14.49 -16.72 -3.46
C VAL A 150 -13.98 -15.34 -3.81
N LEU A 151 -12.72 -15.06 -3.51
CA LEU A 151 -12.08 -13.79 -3.84
C LEU A 151 -11.97 -13.57 -5.36
N ALA A 152 -11.66 -14.60 -6.15
CA ALA A 152 -11.62 -14.52 -7.61
C ALA A 152 -12.97 -14.04 -8.16
N LYS A 153 -14.07 -14.63 -7.70
CA LYS A 153 -15.42 -14.23 -8.09
C LYS A 153 -15.73 -12.78 -7.69
N GLU A 154 -15.29 -12.37 -6.49
CA GLU A 154 -15.50 -10.99 -5.99
C GLU A 154 -14.80 -9.96 -6.87
N VAL A 155 -13.57 -10.24 -7.30
CA VAL A 155 -12.75 -9.31 -8.09
C VAL A 155 -12.97 -9.43 -9.61
N GLY A 156 -13.81 -10.38 -10.05
CA GLY A 156 -14.09 -10.60 -11.48
C GLY A 156 -12.98 -11.32 -12.24
N ALA A 157 -12.13 -12.10 -11.54
CA ALA A 157 -11.11 -12.95 -12.14
C ALA A 157 -11.66 -14.37 -12.38
N ASP A 158 -11.14 -15.04 -13.40
CA ASP A 158 -11.38 -16.46 -13.58
C ASP A 158 -10.59 -17.29 -12.56
N PHE A 159 -11.12 -18.46 -12.20
CA PHE A 159 -10.45 -19.36 -11.26
C PHE A 159 -10.26 -20.75 -11.90
N PHE A 160 -9.05 -21.29 -11.76
CA PHE A 160 -8.72 -22.64 -12.22
C PHE A 160 -9.12 -23.67 -11.17
N GLU A 161 -10.05 -24.56 -11.53
CA GLU A 161 -10.49 -25.66 -10.66
C GLU A 161 -9.49 -26.81 -10.74
N ASN A 162 -8.89 -27.18 -9.62
CA ASN A 162 -7.86 -28.21 -9.56
C ASN A 162 -8.41 -29.63 -9.89
N GLY A 163 -9.72 -29.87 -9.70
CA GLY A 163 -10.33 -31.17 -9.86
C GLY A 163 -9.66 -32.22 -8.97
N ASP A 164 -9.28 -33.35 -9.56
CA ASP A 164 -8.58 -34.45 -8.87
C ASP A 164 -7.05 -34.31 -8.85
N ILE A 165 -6.51 -33.14 -9.23
CA ILE A 165 -5.07 -32.89 -9.23
C ILE A 165 -4.64 -32.44 -7.83
N HIS A 166 -3.76 -33.20 -7.21
CA HIS A 166 -3.26 -32.93 -5.84
C HIS A 166 -1.78 -32.56 -5.78
N ALA A 167 -1.03 -32.66 -6.90
CA ALA A 167 0.37 -32.30 -6.94
C ALA A 167 0.52 -30.82 -7.35
N PRO A 168 1.17 -29.95 -6.53
CA PRO A 168 1.31 -28.52 -6.80
C PRO A 168 1.89 -28.20 -8.17
N VAL A 169 2.90 -28.95 -8.60
CA VAL A 169 3.55 -28.79 -9.91
C VAL A 169 2.61 -29.10 -11.06
N GLU A 170 1.80 -30.15 -10.93
CA GLU A 170 0.84 -30.56 -11.98
C GLU A 170 -0.33 -29.56 -12.03
N ILE A 171 -0.77 -29.02 -10.89
CA ILE A 171 -1.75 -27.92 -10.86
C ILE A 171 -1.23 -26.71 -11.62
N ALA A 172 0.01 -26.31 -11.35
CA ALA A 172 0.62 -25.16 -12.01
C ALA A 172 0.72 -25.33 -13.55
N LYS A 173 1.13 -26.52 -14.00
CA LYS A 173 1.18 -26.87 -15.43
C LYS A 173 -0.22 -26.89 -16.07
N ALA A 174 -1.20 -27.50 -15.40
CA ALA A 174 -2.57 -27.58 -15.89
C ALA A 174 -3.23 -26.20 -15.95
N ALA A 175 -3.00 -25.35 -14.94
CA ALA A 175 -3.44 -23.95 -14.92
C ALA A 175 -2.84 -23.15 -16.08
N LEU A 176 -1.53 -23.34 -16.38
CA LEU A 176 -0.88 -22.69 -17.52
C LEU A 176 -1.49 -23.12 -18.85
N GLN A 177 -1.79 -24.40 -19.02
CA GLN A 177 -2.48 -24.91 -20.22
C GLN A 177 -3.89 -24.37 -20.33
N SER A 178 -4.62 -24.29 -19.21
CA SER A 178 -5.96 -23.71 -19.16
C SER A 178 -5.95 -22.22 -19.53
N ALA A 179 -5.03 -21.45 -18.97
CA ALA A 179 -4.86 -20.03 -19.28
C ALA A 179 -4.60 -19.79 -20.77
N LYS A 180 -3.76 -20.64 -21.41
CA LYS A 180 -3.53 -20.59 -22.86
C LYS A 180 -4.79 -20.89 -23.67
N LYS A 181 -5.57 -21.89 -23.26
CA LYS A 181 -6.83 -22.26 -23.94
C LYS A 181 -7.92 -21.19 -23.83
N GLN A 182 -7.95 -20.48 -22.69
CA GLN A 182 -8.90 -19.41 -22.41
C GLN A 182 -8.43 -18.04 -22.92
N PHE A 183 -7.22 -17.96 -23.50
CA PHE A 183 -6.62 -16.71 -23.95
C PHE A 183 -6.50 -15.67 -22.82
N ALA A 184 -6.22 -16.12 -21.60
CA ALA A 184 -5.98 -15.21 -20.49
C ALA A 184 -4.70 -14.40 -20.72
N ASP A 185 -4.73 -13.09 -20.41
CA ASP A 185 -3.55 -12.24 -20.50
C ASP A 185 -2.52 -12.58 -19.41
N VAL A 186 -3.02 -12.88 -18.20
CA VAL A 186 -2.18 -13.13 -17.01
C VAL A 186 -2.69 -14.37 -16.27
N LEU A 187 -1.74 -15.21 -15.85
CA LEU A 187 -1.96 -16.30 -14.89
C LEU A 187 -1.24 -15.97 -13.59
N ILE A 188 -1.97 -15.92 -12.47
CA ILE A 188 -1.36 -15.75 -11.15
C ILE A 188 -1.50 -17.06 -10.37
N ILE A 189 -0.39 -17.60 -9.88
CA ILE A 189 -0.35 -18.85 -9.11
C ILE A 189 -0.02 -18.53 -7.66
N ASP A 190 -0.96 -18.81 -6.75
CA ASP A 190 -0.78 -18.76 -5.31
C ASP A 190 -0.16 -20.06 -4.82
N THR A 191 0.99 -19.99 -4.13
CA THR A 191 1.68 -21.17 -3.61
C THR A 191 1.40 -21.40 -2.13
N ALA A 192 1.61 -22.63 -1.68
CA ALA A 192 1.58 -22.96 -0.27
C ALA A 192 2.56 -22.08 0.53
N GLY A 193 2.18 -21.73 1.74
CA GLY A 193 3.08 -21.13 2.72
C GLY A 193 3.22 -22.04 3.93
N ARG A 194 4.43 -22.19 4.44
CA ARG A 194 4.69 -22.84 5.72
C ARG A 194 5.07 -21.82 6.78
N LEU A 195 5.02 -22.23 8.05
CA LEU A 195 5.35 -21.36 9.18
C LEU A 195 6.83 -20.96 9.19
N HIS A 196 7.69 -21.83 8.71
CA HIS A 196 9.13 -21.63 8.64
C HIS A 196 9.65 -22.00 7.26
N ILE A 197 10.82 -21.48 6.93
CA ILE A 197 11.58 -21.89 5.75
C ILE A 197 12.12 -23.28 6.00
N ASP A 198 11.71 -24.24 5.18
CA ASP A 198 12.27 -25.58 5.17
C ASP A 198 12.69 -25.99 3.75
N GLU A 199 13.59 -26.97 3.65
CA GLU A 199 14.12 -27.43 2.35
C GLU A 199 13.03 -28.01 1.45
N GLY A 200 12.03 -28.69 2.02
CA GLY A 200 10.92 -29.28 1.26
C GLY A 200 10.07 -28.20 0.58
N MET A 201 9.72 -27.12 1.31
CA MET A 201 8.98 -25.98 0.74
C MET A 201 9.78 -25.29 -0.36
N MET A 202 11.05 -25.03 -0.12
CA MET A 202 11.90 -24.34 -1.09
C MET A 202 12.09 -25.17 -2.35
N SER A 203 12.29 -26.48 -2.23
CA SER A 203 12.38 -27.42 -3.36
C SER A 203 11.06 -27.48 -4.16
N GLU A 204 9.90 -27.49 -3.48
CA GLU A 204 8.59 -27.50 -4.13
C GLU A 204 8.39 -26.21 -4.96
N ILE A 205 8.64 -25.04 -4.37
CA ILE A 205 8.46 -23.76 -5.08
C ILE A 205 9.45 -23.64 -6.24
N GLN A 206 10.71 -24.10 -6.07
CA GLN A 206 11.70 -24.15 -7.15
C GLN A 206 11.24 -25.04 -8.30
N THR A 207 10.66 -26.21 -8.00
CA THR A 207 10.13 -27.13 -9.01
C THR A 207 8.94 -26.54 -9.75
N ILE A 208 8.04 -25.86 -9.03
CA ILE A 208 6.93 -25.10 -9.63
C ILE A 208 7.52 -24.03 -10.56
N HIS A 209 8.41 -23.19 -10.06
CA HIS A 209 9.05 -22.11 -10.82
C HIS A 209 9.67 -22.62 -12.14
N GLN A 210 10.47 -23.68 -12.07
CA GLN A 210 11.11 -24.28 -13.25
C GLN A 210 10.10 -24.83 -14.26
N SER A 211 8.97 -25.36 -13.78
CA SER A 211 7.95 -25.99 -14.63
C SER A 211 7.11 -25.00 -15.44
N ILE A 212 6.90 -23.78 -14.91
CA ILE A 212 6.03 -22.76 -15.53
C ILE A 212 6.80 -21.54 -16.06
N ASN A 213 8.07 -21.40 -15.71
CA ASN A 213 8.95 -20.30 -16.10
C ASN A 213 8.27 -18.93 -15.99
N PRO A 214 7.92 -18.46 -14.76
CA PRO A 214 7.17 -17.24 -14.57
C PRO A 214 7.97 -16.01 -14.99
N VAL A 215 7.32 -15.01 -15.57
CA VAL A 215 7.93 -13.71 -15.89
C VAL A 215 8.09 -12.84 -14.65
N GLU A 216 7.26 -13.08 -13.64
CA GLU A 216 7.34 -12.44 -12.33
C GLU A 216 7.28 -13.48 -11.22
N THR A 217 8.23 -13.41 -10.31
CA THR A 217 8.25 -14.18 -9.06
C THR A 217 8.22 -13.18 -7.92
N LEU A 218 7.04 -13.02 -7.31
CA LEU A 218 6.78 -12.00 -6.30
C LEU A 218 6.82 -12.61 -4.91
N PHE A 219 7.69 -12.09 -4.07
CA PHE A 219 7.76 -12.48 -2.68
C PHE A 219 6.82 -11.62 -1.83
N VAL A 220 5.86 -12.26 -1.16
CA VAL A 220 4.88 -11.60 -0.29
C VAL A 220 5.33 -11.74 1.16
N VAL A 221 5.52 -10.61 1.82
CA VAL A 221 6.02 -10.56 3.19
C VAL A 221 5.13 -9.69 4.08
N ASP A 222 5.02 -10.08 5.34
CA ASP A 222 4.30 -9.33 6.37
C ASP A 222 5.19 -8.19 6.90
N GLY A 223 4.77 -6.95 6.70
CA GLY A 223 5.49 -5.76 7.16
C GLY A 223 5.56 -5.62 8.68
N MET A 224 4.72 -6.35 9.43
CA MET A 224 4.72 -6.32 10.90
C MET A 224 5.84 -7.19 11.51
N THR A 225 6.44 -8.08 10.74
CA THR A 225 7.50 -8.99 11.23
C THR A 225 8.89 -8.35 11.33
N GLY A 226 8.99 -7.03 11.00
CA GLY A 226 10.21 -6.25 11.22
C GLY A 226 11.43 -6.86 10.53
N GLN A 227 12.51 -7.10 11.28
CA GLN A 227 13.76 -7.66 10.76
C GLN A 227 13.62 -9.09 10.24
N ASP A 228 12.69 -9.90 10.76
CA ASP A 228 12.46 -11.26 10.27
C ASP A 228 11.92 -11.26 8.83
N ALA A 229 11.17 -10.21 8.44
CA ALA A 229 10.76 -10.00 7.05
C ALA A 229 11.96 -9.95 6.11
N ALA A 230 13.00 -9.20 6.49
CA ALA A 230 14.20 -9.03 5.70
C ALA A 230 15.02 -10.33 5.61
N ASN A 231 15.18 -11.04 6.73
CA ASN A 231 15.87 -12.35 6.76
C ASN A 231 15.16 -13.38 5.89
N THR A 232 13.82 -13.42 5.98
CA THR A 232 12.99 -14.29 5.14
C THR A 232 13.12 -13.95 3.66
N ALA A 233 13.08 -12.66 3.32
CA ALA A 233 13.25 -12.17 1.95
C ALA A 233 14.61 -12.60 1.36
N LYS A 234 15.68 -12.54 2.16
CA LYS A 234 17.01 -13.00 1.77
C LYS A 234 17.00 -14.49 1.41
N ALA A 235 16.47 -15.33 2.31
CA ALA A 235 16.45 -16.77 2.08
C ALA A 235 15.65 -17.17 0.83
N PHE A 236 14.51 -16.50 0.58
CA PHE A 236 13.75 -16.70 -0.65
C PHE A 236 14.50 -16.19 -1.88
N ASN A 237 15.22 -15.06 -1.79
CA ASN A 237 16.01 -14.54 -2.89
C ASN A 237 17.21 -15.41 -3.24
N ASP A 238 17.82 -16.07 -2.24
CA ASP A 238 18.92 -17.02 -2.44
C ASP A 238 18.45 -18.32 -3.12
N ALA A 239 17.18 -18.69 -2.90
CA ALA A 239 16.61 -19.93 -3.46
C ALA A 239 15.85 -19.73 -4.78
N LEU A 240 15.29 -18.54 -5.03
CA LEU A 240 14.44 -18.23 -6.19
C LEU A 240 14.89 -16.95 -6.87
N PRO A 241 14.81 -16.86 -8.20
CA PRO A 241 15.06 -15.60 -8.91
C PRO A 241 13.90 -14.62 -8.71
N LEU A 242 13.82 -14.01 -7.53
CA LEU A 242 12.79 -13.03 -7.23
C LEU A 242 12.88 -11.85 -8.20
N THR A 243 11.74 -11.36 -8.68
CA THR A 243 11.63 -10.16 -9.52
C THR A 243 11.13 -8.95 -8.77
N GLY A 244 10.51 -9.15 -7.61
CA GLY A 244 10.02 -8.09 -6.75
C GLY A 244 9.42 -8.60 -5.45
N VAL A 245 9.14 -7.65 -4.57
CA VAL A 245 8.56 -7.89 -3.25
C VAL A 245 7.24 -7.16 -3.11
N ILE A 246 6.29 -7.77 -2.40
CA ILE A 246 5.05 -7.14 -1.96
C ILE A 246 5.05 -7.15 -0.43
N VAL A 247 4.93 -5.97 0.17
CA VAL A 247 4.86 -5.82 1.63
C VAL A 247 3.41 -5.63 2.05
N THR A 248 2.91 -6.50 2.91
CA THR A 248 1.51 -6.50 3.37
C THR A 248 1.37 -5.98 4.80
N LYS A 249 0.12 -5.74 5.22
CA LYS A 249 -0.26 -5.35 6.60
C LYS A 249 0.38 -4.06 7.11
N LEU A 250 0.59 -3.12 6.22
CA LEU A 250 1.16 -1.81 6.60
C LEU A 250 0.15 -0.89 7.27
N ASP A 251 -1.13 -1.23 7.24
CA ASP A 251 -2.23 -0.59 7.97
C ASP A 251 -2.23 -0.90 9.47
N GLY A 252 -1.57 -1.98 9.88
CA GLY A 252 -1.38 -2.33 11.28
C GLY A 252 -0.32 -1.49 11.99
N ASP A 253 0.07 -1.91 13.20
CA ASP A 253 1.15 -1.28 13.98
C ASP A 253 2.55 -1.66 13.44
N ALA A 254 2.69 -1.59 12.10
CA ALA A 254 3.95 -1.86 11.44
C ALA A 254 4.92 -0.71 11.71
N ARG A 255 6.07 -1.03 12.32
CA ARG A 255 7.14 -0.05 12.60
C ARG A 255 7.81 0.45 11.33
N GLY A 256 7.62 -0.24 10.19
CA GLY A 256 8.07 0.17 8.86
C GLY A 256 9.50 -0.22 8.50
N GLY A 257 10.26 -0.76 9.43
CA GLY A 257 11.67 -1.13 9.22
C GLY A 257 11.88 -2.19 8.14
N ALA A 258 10.90 -3.09 7.96
CA ALA A 258 10.93 -4.08 6.89
C ALA A 258 11.09 -3.44 5.50
N ILE A 259 10.32 -2.38 5.19
CA ILE A 259 10.39 -1.67 3.90
C ILE A 259 11.77 -1.11 3.64
N LEU A 260 12.40 -0.51 4.66
CA LEU A 260 13.72 0.09 4.54
C LEU A 260 14.84 -0.95 4.39
N SER A 261 14.62 -2.17 4.88
CA SER A 261 15.64 -3.21 4.93
C SER A 261 15.59 -4.20 3.75
N ILE A 262 14.39 -4.52 3.27
CA ILE A 262 14.18 -5.62 2.30
C ILE A 262 14.99 -5.43 1.03
N ARG A 263 14.97 -4.26 0.42
CA ARG A 263 15.67 -4.01 -0.84
C ARG A 263 17.17 -4.21 -0.71
N GLN A 264 17.77 -3.68 0.34
CA GLN A 264 19.21 -3.80 0.60
C GLN A 264 19.60 -5.26 0.83
N ILE A 265 18.85 -5.98 1.66
CA ILE A 265 19.14 -7.36 2.05
C ILE A 265 18.91 -8.35 0.89
N THR A 266 17.97 -8.04 -0.02
CA THR A 266 17.69 -8.87 -1.20
C THR A 266 18.59 -8.54 -2.41
N GLY A 267 19.64 -7.76 -2.22
CA GLY A 267 20.55 -7.38 -3.31
C GLY A 267 19.88 -6.49 -4.37
N GLY A 268 18.98 -5.59 -3.95
CA GLY A 268 18.38 -4.59 -4.82
C GLY A 268 17.02 -4.96 -5.41
N LYS A 269 16.38 -6.06 -4.98
CA LYS A 269 15.05 -6.41 -5.48
C LYS A 269 14.03 -5.33 -5.14
N PRO A 270 13.25 -4.83 -6.12
CA PRO A 270 12.34 -3.74 -5.90
C PRO A 270 11.11 -4.17 -5.09
N ILE A 271 10.63 -3.29 -4.24
CA ILE A 271 9.27 -3.39 -3.72
C ILE A 271 8.34 -2.87 -4.80
N LYS A 272 7.38 -3.70 -5.25
CA LYS A 272 6.44 -3.34 -6.33
C LYS A 272 5.11 -2.85 -5.80
N PHE A 273 4.62 -3.47 -4.73
CA PHE A 273 3.32 -3.14 -4.13
C PHE A 273 3.39 -3.15 -2.61
N VAL A 274 2.43 -2.43 -2.02
CA VAL A 274 2.16 -2.41 -0.59
C VAL A 274 0.68 -2.69 -0.31
N GLY A 275 0.43 -3.54 0.68
CA GLY A 275 -0.92 -3.86 1.16
C GLY A 275 -1.28 -2.99 2.36
N MET A 276 -2.34 -2.21 2.21
CA MET A 276 -2.78 -1.17 3.16
C MET A 276 -4.11 -1.50 3.84
N GLY A 277 -4.41 -2.78 4.03
CA GLY A 277 -5.65 -3.21 4.66
C GLY A 277 -6.16 -4.57 4.15
N GLU A 278 -7.30 -5.01 4.65
CA GLU A 278 -7.88 -6.33 4.32
C GLU A 278 -8.70 -6.32 3.02
N LYS A 279 -9.29 -5.18 2.66
CA LYS A 279 -10.18 -5.05 1.50
C LYS A 279 -9.46 -5.35 0.18
N THR A 280 -10.19 -5.83 -0.81
CA THR A 280 -9.65 -6.20 -2.13
C THR A 280 -9.10 -5.04 -2.94
N ASP A 281 -9.44 -3.79 -2.62
CA ASP A 281 -8.91 -2.55 -3.20
C ASP A 281 -7.66 -2.00 -2.49
N ALA A 282 -7.30 -2.57 -1.32
CA ALA A 282 -6.20 -2.10 -0.50
C ALA A 282 -4.83 -2.66 -0.95
N LEU A 283 -4.50 -2.51 -2.24
CA LEU A 283 -3.17 -2.78 -2.81
C LEU A 283 -2.74 -1.58 -3.65
N GLU A 284 -1.62 -0.99 -3.29
CA GLU A 284 -1.08 0.19 -3.95
C GLU A 284 0.30 -0.09 -4.55
N PRO A 285 0.64 0.48 -5.73
CA PRO A 285 2.02 0.49 -6.21
C PRO A 285 2.93 1.20 -5.20
N PHE A 286 4.14 0.73 -5.07
CA PHE A 286 5.11 1.29 -4.13
C PHE A 286 5.81 2.51 -4.73
N TYR A 287 5.61 3.67 -4.13
CA TYR A 287 6.27 4.92 -4.50
C TYR A 287 7.25 5.33 -3.39
N PRO A 288 8.57 5.14 -3.58
CA PRO A 288 9.59 5.44 -2.56
C PRO A 288 9.54 6.87 -2.04
N ASP A 289 9.35 7.85 -2.91
CA ASP A 289 9.25 9.28 -2.59
C ASP A 289 8.08 9.59 -1.65
N ARG A 290 6.91 8.97 -1.89
CA ARG A 290 5.71 9.13 -1.04
C ARG A 290 5.92 8.51 0.34
N ILE A 291 6.53 7.33 0.38
CA ILE A 291 6.84 6.64 1.65
C ILE A 291 7.88 7.45 2.45
N ALA A 292 8.95 7.95 1.82
CA ALA A 292 9.92 8.81 2.47
C ALA A 292 9.26 10.07 3.05
N SER A 293 8.40 10.74 2.28
CA SER A 293 7.64 11.92 2.74
C SER A 293 6.72 11.60 3.93
N ARG A 294 6.06 10.45 3.94
CA ARG A 294 5.24 9.99 5.07
C ARG A 294 6.09 9.72 6.31
N ILE A 295 7.22 9.04 6.17
CA ILE A 295 8.19 8.77 7.26
C ILE A 295 8.68 10.07 7.89
N LEU A 296 8.93 11.11 7.09
CA LEU A 296 9.41 12.42 7.56
C LEU A 296 8.28 13.34 8.08
N GLY A 297 7.02 12.89 8.04
CA GLY A 297 5.88 13.68 8.48
C GLY A 297 5.53 14.86 7.56
N MET A 298 6.00 14.83 6.31
CA MET A 298 5.73 15.88 5.31
C MET A 298 4.38 15.69 4.60
N GLY A 299 3.68 14.60 4.89
CA GLY A 299 2.41 14.25 4.26
C GLY A 299 2.56 13.70 2.85
N ASP A 300 1.46 13.23 2.29
CA ASP A 300 1.42 12.69 0.93
C ASP A 300 0.31 13.37 0.12
N ILE A 301 0.62 14.58 -0.33
CA ILE A 301 -0.34 15.40 -1.11
C ILE A 301 -0.67 14.74 -2.46
N LEU A 302 0.29 14.06 -3.08
CA LEU A 302 0.09 13.42 -4.39
C LEU A 302 -0.87 12.22 -4.29
N SER A 303 -0.71 11.35 -3.28
CA SER A 303 -1.67 10.27 -3.03
C SER A 303 -3.06 10.80 -2.73
N LEU A 304 -3.18 11.91 -1.98
CA LEU A 304 -4.46 12.54 -1.72
C LEU A 304 -5.12 13.05 -3.01
N VAL A 305 -4.36 13.69 -3.90
CA VAL A 305 -4.86 14.17 -5.19
C VAL A 305 -5.30 13.00 -6.08
N GLU A 306 -4.51 11.93 -6.16
CA GLU A 306 -4.86 10.73 -6.94
C GLU A 306 -6.10 10.01 -6.40
N ASP A 307 -6.23 9.92 -5.07
CA ASP A 307 -7.43 9.33 -4.46
C ASP A 307 -8.66 10.22 -4.68
N LEU A 308 -8.49 11.54 -4.65
CA LEU A 308 -9.54 12.48 -5.03
C LEU A 308 -9.95 12.29 -6.49
N GLU A 309 -8.99 12.17 -7.41
CA GLU A 309 -9.26 11.94 -8.83
C GLU A 309 -9.93 10.59 -9.11
N ARG A 310 -9.62 9.55 -8.30
CA ARG A 310 -10.24 8.22 -8.42
C ARG A 310 -11.66 8.17 -7.90
N ASN A 311 -11.88 8.78 -6.75
CA ASN A 311 -13.13 8.63 -6.00
C ASN A 311 -14.12 9.75 -6.29
N VAL A 312 -13.67 10.82 -6.95
CA VAL A 312 -14.58 11.88 -7.42
C VAL A 312 -15.23 11.41 -8.72
N ASP A 313 -16.53 11.17 -8.67
CA ASP A 313 -17.32 10.99 -9.88
C ASP A 313 -17.25 12.29 -10.70
N LYS A 314 -16.43 12.25 -11.77
CA LYS A 314 -16.23 13.42 -12.67
C LYS A 314 -17.56 13.93 -13.21
N GLN A 315 -18.55 13.07 -13.43
CA GLN A 315 -19.88 13.46 -13.93
C GLN A 315 -20.66 14.23 -12.85
N GLU A 316 -20.58 13.81 -11.59
CA GLU A 316 -21.20 14.51 -10.46
C GLU A 316 -20.50 15.86 -10.16
N ALA A 317 -19.16 15.90 -10.21
CA ALA A 317 -18.39 17.14 -10.05
C ALA A 317 -18.71 18.16 -11.15
N ASP A 318 -18.73 17.73 -12.42
CA ASP A 318 -19.12 18.58 -13.55
C ASP A 318 -20.58 19.04 -13.47
N ARG A 319 -21.47 18.20 -12.98
CA ARG A 319 -22.88 18.54 -12.76
C ARG A 319 -23.03 19.61 -11.68
N LEU A 320 -22.31 19.47 -10.56
CA LEU A 320 -22.27 20.46 -9.47
C LEU A 320 -21.69 21.79 -9.95
N ALA A 321 -20.57 21.77 -10.67
CA ALA A 321 -19.95 22.96 -11.24
C ALA A 321 -20.90 23.67 -12.23
N LYS A 322 -21.56 22.92 -13.12
CA LYS A 322 -22.58 23.46 -14.04
C LYS A 322 -23.83 23.98 -13.33
N LYS A 323 -24.19 23.39 -12.17
CA LYS A 323 -25.33 23.83 -11.37
C LYS A 323 -25.02 25.15 -10.67
N LEU A 324 -23.82 25.29 -10.10
CA LEU A 324 -23.35 26.52 -9.44
C LEU A 324 -23.11 27.64 -10.44
N SER A 325 -22.52 27.37 -11.61
CA SER A 325 -22.32 28.39 -12.66
C SER A 325 -23.64 28.94 -13.26
N LYS A 326 -24.73 28.15 -13.15
CA LYS A 326 -26.08 28.58 -13.57
C LYS A 326 -26.88 29.25 -12.46
N GLY A 327 -26.25 29.59 -11.32
CA GLY A 327 -26.91 30.27 -10.19
C GLY A 327 -28.01 29.43 -9.50
N LYS A 328 -27.98 28.10 -9.63
CA LYS A 328 -28.93 27.23 -8.92
C LYS A 328 -28.41 26.95 -7.51
N GLU A 329 -29.32 27.00 -6.53
CA GLU A 329 -28.99 26.73 -5.13
C GLU A 329 -28.57 25.30 -4.89
N PHE A 330 -27.63 25.12 -3.95
CA PHE A 330 -27.18 23.83 -3.42
C PHE A 330 -28.31 23.19 -2.60
N ASP A 331 -28.69 21.94 -2.93
CA ASP A 331 -29.80 21.25 -2.29
C ASP A 331 -29.34 20.02 -1.46
N LEU A 332 -30.28 19.37 -0.77
CA LEU A 332 -29.97 18.20 0.09
C LEU A 332 -29.57 16.94 -0.74
N GLU A 333 -29.92 16.85 -2.02
CA GLU A 333 -29.44 15.77 -2.88
C GLU A 333 -27.95 15.97 -3.23
N ASP A 334 -27.53 17.22 -3.49
CA ASP A 334 -26.13 17.55 -3.70
C ASP A 334 -25.31 17.27 -2.41
N PHE A 335 -25.86 17.63 -1.24
CA PHE A 335 -25.22 17.34 0.04
C PHE A 335 -25.11 15.84 0.32
N ARG A 336 -26.14 15.05 -0.03
CA ARG A 336 -26.11 13.59 0.05
C ARG A 336 -24.96 13.01 -0.81
N SER A 337 -24.85 13.46 -2.05
CA SER A 337 -23.79 13.02 -2.97
C SER A 337 -22.41 13.31 -2.40
N GLN A 338 -22.20 14.49 -1.80
CA GLN A 338 -20.92 14.83 -1.15
C GLN A 338 -20.60 13.95 0.06
N LEU A 339 -21.62 13.66 0.92
CA LEU A 339 -21.41 12.76 2.07
C LEU A 339 -21.08 11.33 1.64
N VAL A 340 -21.71 10.84 0.55
CA VAL A 340 -21.40 9.52 -0.02
C VAL A 340 -19.98 9.49 -0.57
N GLN A 341 -19.56 10.52 -1.31
CA GLN A 341 -18.17 10.63 -1.81
C GLN A 341 -17.18 10.65 -0.64
N MET A 342 -17.44 11.44 0.41
CA MET A 342 -16.58 11.50 1.59
C MET A 342 -16.48 10.13 2.30
N LYS A 343 -17.58 9.37 2.38
CA LYS A 343 -17.58 8.01 2.92
C LYS A 343 -16.74 7.05 2.08
N ASN A 344 -16.85 7.14 0.74
CA ASN A 344 -16.08 6.31 -0.20
C ASN A 344 -14.58 6.63 -0.18
N MET A 345 -14.19 7.84 0.23
CA MET A 345 -12.80 8.27 0.38
C MET A 345 -12.15 7.86 1.71
N GLY A 346 -12.78 6.96 2.47
CA GLY A 346 -12.26 6.50 3.76
C GLY A 346 -12.73 7.33 4.97
N GLY A 347 -13.79 8.13 4.79
CA GLY A 347 -14.38 8.95 5.84
C GLY A 347 -13.52 10.17 6.24
N MET A 348 -13.91 10.84 7.31
CA MET A 348 -13.19 12.00 7.85
C MET A 348 -11.79 11.61 8.36
N ALA A 349 -11.66 10.41 8.94
CA ALA A 349 -10.38 9.92 9.45
C ALA A 349 -9.35 9.69 8.32
N GLY A 350 -9.75 9.07 7.22
CA GLY A 350 -8.88 8.83 6.06
C GLY A 350 -8.40 10.13 5.37
N LEU A 351 -9.23 11.17 5.36
CA LEU A 351 -8.85 12.49 4.87
C LEU A 351 -7.85 13.19 5.79
N MET A 352 -8.06 13.10 7.11
CA MET A 352 -7.16 13.73 8.10
C MET A 352 -5.77 13.11 8.11
N ASP A 353 -5.64 11.79 7.87
CA ASP A 353 -4.34 11.10 7.84
C ASP A 353 -3.46 11.50 6.64
N LYS A 354 -4.07 12.02 5.57
CA LYS A 354 -3.38 12.40 4.33
C LYS A 354 -3.00 13.88 4.25
N LEU A 355 -3.55 14.71 5.12
CA LEU A 355 -3.25 16.16 5.13
C LEU A 355 -1.91 16.46 5.81
N PRO A 356 -1.03 17.27 5.17
CA PRO A 356 0.26 17.67 5.75
C PRO A 356 0.06 18.41 7.08
N GLY A 357 0.83 18.02 8.10
CA GLY A 357 0.80 18.67 9.42
C GLY A 357 -0.34 18.22 10.34
N MET A 358 -1.31 17.42 9.91
CA MET A 358 -2.39 16.91 10.75
C MET A 358 -2.10 15.54 11.39
N GLY A 359 -1.00 14.89 11.03
CA GLY A 359 -0.54 13.64 11.68
C GLY A 359 -0.26 13.75 13.18
N ALA A 360 -0.09 14.98 13.69
CA ALA A 360 0.16 15.27 15.10
C ALA A 360 -1.13 15.52 15.94
N ILE A 361 -2.32 15.27 15.39
CA ILE A 361 -3.57 15.43 16.14
C ILE A 361 -3.70 14.26 17.13
N PRO A 362 -3.93 14.53 18.44
CA PRO A 362 -4.11 13.49 19.44
C PRO A 362 -5.22 12.50 19.05
N ALA A 363 -5.01 11.21 19.35
CA ALA A 363 -5.96 10.14 19.06
C ALA A 363 -7.38 10.40 19.57
N GLU A 364 -7.51 11.17 20.65
CA GLU A 364 -8.79 11.62 21.20
C GLU A 364 -9.57 12.59 20.30
N MET A 365 -8.88 13.37 19.49
CA MET A 365 -9.52 14.22 18.46
C MET A 365 -9.85 13.44 17.19
N LYS A 366 -9.03 12.46 16.81
CA LYS A 366 -9.33 11.54 15.71
C LYS A 366 -10.57 10.69 16.00
N SER A 367 -10.75 10.25 17.26
CA SER A 367 -11.93 9.48 17.67
C SER A 367 -13.23 10.31 17.70
N LYS A 368 -13.12 11.65 17.77
CA LYS A 368 -14.27 12.57 17.70
C LYS A 368 -14.67 12.93 16.26
N ALA A 369 -13.81 12.68 15.26
CA ALA A 369 -14.15 12.73 13.85
C ALA A 369 -14.98 11.47 13.48
N ASN A 370 -16.25 11.47 13.92
CA ASN A 370 -17.06 10.28 14.07
C ASN A 370 -17.77 9.98 12.74
N ASP A 371 -17.37 8.95 12.01
CA ASP A 371 -18.04 8.45 10.81
C ASP A 371 -19.52 8.13 11.08
N LYS A 372 -19.90 7.86 12.36
CA LYS A 372 -21.30 7.72 12.78
C LYS A 372 -22.14 8.98 12.54
N VAL A 373 -21.57 10.17 12.67
CA VAL A 373 -22.28 11.43 12.39
C VAL A 373 -22.59 11.53 10.89
N VAL A 374 -21.64 11.17 10.03
CA VAL A 374 -21.84 11.13 8.58
C VAL A 374 -22.92 10.11 8.22
N GLU A 375 -22.88 8.92 8.82
CA GLU A 375 -23.91 7.89 8.62
C GLU A 375 -25.29 8.33 9.09
N GLN A 376 -25.39 8.99 10.23
CA GLN A 376 -26.64 9.56 10.73
C GLN A 376 -27.19 10.63 9.79
N MET A 377 -26.36 11.55 9.30
CA MET A 377 -26.76 12.55 8.32
C MET A 377 -27.26 11.90 7.02
N LEU A 378 -26.55 10.89 6.52
CA LEU A 378 -26.99 10.13 5.35
C LEU A 378 -28.31 9.44 5.58
N ALA A 379 -28.51 8.80 6.74
CA ALA A 379 -29.76 8.13 7.08
C ALA A 379 -30.94 9.12 7.11
N ILE A 380 -30.76 10.28 7.73
CA ILE A 380 -31.76 11.34 7.77
C ILE A 380 -32.11 11.81 6.34
N ILE A 381 -31.12 12.11 5.51
CA ILE A 381 -31.36 12.57 4.14
C ILE A 381 -32.02 11.46 3.28
N CYS A 382 -31.62 10.20 3.47
CA CYS A 382 -32.23 9.06 2.78
C CYS A 382 -33.68 8.80 3.18
N SER A 383 -34.09 9.17 4.40
CA SER A 383 -35.50 9.10 4.83
C SER A 383 -36.43 10.10 4.13
N MET A 384 -35.85 11.13 3.49
CA MET A 384 -36.59 12.15 2.74
C MET A 384 -36.91 11.65 1.33
N THR A 385 -38.06 12.09 0.80
CA THR A 385 -38.41 11.85 -0.61
C THR A 385 -37.50 12.65 -1.57
N PRO A 386 -37.32 12.22 -2.84
CA PRO A 386 -36.51 12.96 -3.81
C PRO A 386 -36.98 14.41 -4.04
N LYS A 387 -38.29 14.68 -3.88
CA LYS A 387 -38.83 16.05 -3.99
C LYS A 387 -38.43 16.92 -2.79
N GLU A 388 -38.42 16.35 -1.59
CA GLU A 388 -38.03 17.05 -0.36
C GLU A 388 -36.53 17.37 -0.37
N ARG A 389 -35.69 16.46 -0.86
CA ARG A 389 -34.25 16.67 -1.00
C ARG A 389 -33.92 17.80 -1.97
N ARG A 390 -34.66 17.88 -3.11
CA ARG A 390 -34.46 18.94 -4.12
C ARG A 390 -35.08 20.28 -3.76
N ARG A 391 -36.06 20.31 -2.86
CA ARG A 391 -36.76 21.51 -2.41
C ARG A 391 -36.95 21.48 -0.89
N PRO A 392 -35.91 21.81 -0.10
CA PRO A 392 -35.94 21.73 1.37
C PRO A 392 -37.06 22.55 2.01
N LEU A 393 -37.53 23.62 1.36
CA LEU A 393 -38.66 24.46 1.82
C LEU A 393 -39.96 23.65 1.98
N LEU A 394 -40.10 22.48 1.36
CA LEU A 394 -41.25 21.60 1.54
C LEU A 394 -41.27 20.88 2.91
N ILE A 395 -40.14 20.89 3.63
CA ILE A 395 -39.99 20.18 4.90
C ILE A 395 -40.58 21.03 6.04
N GLN A 396 -41.89 20.96 6.22
CA GLN A 396 -42.64 21.67 7.27
C GLN A 396 -43.49 20.72 8.08
N GLY A 397 -43.77 21.08 9.34
CA GLY A 397 -44.75 20.44 10.25
C GLY A 397 -44.69 18.90 10.27
N SER A 398 -45.68 18.23 9.64
CA SER A 398 -45.81 16.77 9.61
C SER A 398 -44.67 16.05 8.93
N ARG A 399 -44.02 16.68 7.94
CA ARG A 399 -42.85 16.09 7.23
C ARG A 399 -41.62 16.05 8.11
N LYS A 400 -41.36 17.09 8.92
CA LYS A 400 -40.30 17.06 9.95
C LYS A 400 -40.47 15.96 10.98
N ARG A 401 -41.72 15.62 11.34
CA ARG A 401 -41.96 14.52 12.29
C ARG A 401 -41.77 13.15 11.69
N ARG A 402 -41.90 13.02 10.37
CA ARG A 402 -41.72 11.76 9.66
C ARG A 402 -40.21 11.47 9.36
N ILE A 403 -39.44 12.50 9.06
CA ILE A 403 -38.01 12.46 8.85
C ILE A 403 -37.27 12.23 10.17
#